data_c811ab0e71baab057f8911e1f20e592f
#
_entry.id   c811ab0e71baab057f8911e1f20e592f
#
_cell.length_a   1.000
_cell.length_b   1.000
_cell.length_c   1.000
_cell.angle_alpha   90.00
_cell.angle_beta   90.00
_cell.angle_gamma   90.00
#
_symmetry.space_group_name_H-M   'P 1'
#
loop_
_entity.id
_entity.type
_entity.pdbx_description
1 polymer ?
#
loop_
_entity_poly.entity_id
_entity_poly.type
_entity_poly.pdbx_seq_one_letter_code
_entity_poly.pdbx_strand_id
1 'polypeptide(L)'
;MRGGISFSNPPGVKYEYSNFGFGILGRIVSNVSGMPYQQYIVGNILEPLGMTSSTYDIRQVAPERYAMGYDFVDDQWVEVPPLNDGEFGSMGGLFTTINDFARYIAYLLTAFPPRDDVESGPVRRSSRREMMQLYSQRNVSSSRQPPDSPTLVSSDGYGFGLVAGVDSVLGYSVSHGGGLPGYGTFYRLLPEHGVGIVTFTNLTYMPAAVPINEVYAVLKKTGGLNRRIIPPAAPLVAVQEAIAHLYDRWDDDEMKSISTESLFLDLSLEKRRAEFEDLRVNFGERLSVTPIQAENALRGSWHMKCKGGSIEISVTLSPTVPPLVQHLEFTAAKPLGQSLKRAITAMTHLIGQWDETQAQNLFVRSLKRKSLQAQFEALRVQYGDLKLGDVLEGDGKTKTSVRLLGSRGSVDMHISIKSGSKRVQAVSFTRPQETAFVP
;
A
#
# COMPACT_ATOMS: atom_id res chain seq x y z
N MET A 1 -37.12 16.43 -15.77
CA MET A 1 -36.36 16.10 -17.00
C MET A 1 -37.15 16.29 -18.32
N ARG A 2 -38.18 17.10 -18.33
CA ARG A 2 -38.98 17.31 -19.56
C ARG A 2 -38.26 18.07 -20.68
N GLY A 3 -37.13 18.74 -20.38
CA GLY A 3 -36.31 19.50 -21.34
C GLY A 3 -35.07 18.77 -21.87
N GLY A 4 -34.91 17.47 -21.55
CA GLY A 4 -33.70 16.73 -21.92
C GLY A 4 -32.52 16.97 -20.96
N ILE A 5 -31.41 16.29 -21.23
CA ILE A 5 -30.12 16.40 -20.49
C ILE A 5 -29.04 16.62 -21.53
N SER A 6 -28.21 17.63 -21.33
CA SER A 6 -27.01 17.85 -22.12
C SER A 6 -25.82 17.25 -21.42
N PHE A 7 -24.98 16.52 -22.16
CA PHE A 7 -23.70 15.98 -21.68
C PHE A 7 -22.56 16.83 -22.22
N SER A 8 -21.63 17.18 -21.35
CA SER A 8 -20.42 17.92 -21.74
C SER A 8 -19.41 17.02 -22.47
N ASN A 9 -19.41 15.73 -22.18
CA ASN A 9 -18.57 14.72 -22.83
C ASN A 9 -19.36 13.44 -23.11
N PRO A 10 -19.00 12.65 -24.13
CA PRO A 10 -19.52 11.29 -24.29
C PRO A 10 -19.21 10.43 -23.05
N PRO A 11 -20.09 9.49 -22.68
CA PRO A 11 -19.85 8.56 -21.57
C PRO A 11 -18.52 7.81 -21.70
N GLY A 12 -17.76 7.71 -20.60
CA GLY A 12 -16.50 6.97 -20.54
C GLY A 12 -15.26 7.73 -21.06
N VAL A 13 -15.41 8.94 -21.60
CA VAL A 13 -14.28 9.71 -22.16
C VAL A 13 -13.55 10.49 -21.08
N LYS A 14 -14.27 11.09 -20.13
CA LYS A 14 -13.69 11.96 -19.12
C LYS A 14 -14.48 11.87 -17.80
N TYR A 15 -13.76 11.97 -16.69
CA TYR A 15 -14.38 12.11 -15.37
C TYR A 15 -15.12 13.44 -15.25
N GLU A 16 -16.36 13.39 -14.80
CA GLU A 16 -17.14 14.54 -14.35
C GLU A 16 -17.95 14.19 -13.12
N TYR A 17 -17.75 14.94 -12.03
CA TYR A 17 -18.52 14.76 -10.80
C TYR A 17 -19.98 15.22 -11.02
N SER A 18 -20.94 14.40 -10.57
CA SER A 18 -22.35 14.70 -10.80
C SER A 18 -23.24 14.32 -9.61
N ASN A 19 -23.65 15.30 -8.83
CA ASN A 19 -24.72 15.14 -7.83
C ASN A 19 -26.04 14.68 -8.49
N PHE A 20 -26.32 15.21 -9.67
CA PHE A 20 -27.49 14.82 -10.45
C PHE A 20 -27.46 13.31 -10.83
N GLY A 21 -26.30 12.81 -11.20
CA GLY A 21 -26.12 11.36 -11.46
C GLY A 21 -26.46 10.50 -10.25
N PHE A 22 -26.00 10.89 -9.06
CA PHE A 22 -26.34 10.19 -7.81
C PHE A 22 -27.84 10.31 -7.45
N GLY A 23 -28.48 11.45 -7.74
CA GLY A 23 -29.94 11.60 -7.63
C GLY A 23 -30.68 10.58 -8.51
N ILE A 24 -30.22 10.39 -9.76
CA ILE A 24 -30.78 9.37 -10.68
C ILE A 24 -30.55 7.96 -10.13
N LEU A 25 -29.37 7.65 -9.59
CA LEU A 25 -29.08 6.34 -9.00
C LEU A 25 -30.05 6.01 -7.85
N GLY A 26 -30.35 6.96 -6.95
CA GLY A 26 -31.37 6.79 -5.91
C GLY A 26 -32.74 6.45 -6.49
N ARG A 27 -33.14 7.11 -7.58
CA ARG A 27 -34.39 6.81 -8.28
C ARG A 27 -34.39 5.42 -8.92
N ILE A 28 -33.26 5.01 -9.49
CA ILE A 28 -33.12 3.65 -10.06
C ILE A 28 -33.24 2.61 -8.95
N VAL A 29 -32.57 2.80 -7.81
CA VAL A 29 -32.70 1.89 -6.65
C VAL A 29 -34.18 1.78 -6.24
N SER A 30 -34.90 2.89 -6.13
CA SER A 30 -36.33 2.87 -5.78
C SER A 30 -37.16 2.09 -6.80
N ASN A 31 -36.93 2.30 -8.09
CA ASN A 31 -37.69 1.63 -9.15
C ASN A 31 -37.43 0.13 -9.20
N VAL A 32 -36.16 -0.29 -9.04
CA VAL A 32 -35.78 -1.71 -9.13
C VAL A 32 -36.19 -2.48 -7.87
N SER A 33 -36.08 -1.86 -6.70
CA SER A 33 -36.40 -2.50 -5.42
C SER A 33 -37.91 -2.48 -5.10
N GLY A 34 -38.68 -1.62 -5.75
CA GLY A 34 -40.10 -1.41 -5.46
C GLY A 34 -40.37 -0.64 -4.16
N MET A 35 -39.35 -0.04 -3.55
CA MET A 35 -39.48 0.74 -2.32
C MET A 35 -38.64 2.04 -2.39
N PRO A 36 -38.92 3.07 -1.56
CA PRO A 36 -38.05 4.26 -1.49
C PRO A 36 -36.59 3.88 -1.21
N TYR A 37 -35.66 4.53 -1.91
CA TYR A 37 -34.24 4.21 -1.75
C TYR A 37 -33.74 4.36 -0.31
N GLN A 38 -34.32 5.30 0.46
CA GLN A 38 -34.00 5.49 1.88
C GLN A 38 -34.29 4.22 2.68
N GLN A 39 -35.48 3.64 2.49
CA GLN A 39 -35.88 2.39 3.15
C GLN A 39 -34.99 1.23 2.71
N TYR A 40 -34.64 1.19 1.41
CA TYR A 40 -33.75 0.16 0.89
C TYR A 40 -32.36 0.25 1.56
N ILE A 41 -31.75 1.44 1.63
CA ILE A 41 -30.45 1.65 2.25
C ILE A 41 -30.48 1.36 3.76
N VAL A 42 -31.51 1.84 4.45
CA VAL A 42 -31.67 1.55 5.89
C VAL A 42 -31.72 0.05 6.15
N GLY A 43 -32.67 -0.67 5.52
CA GLY A 43 -32.87 -2.10 5.80
C GLY A 43 -31.74 -3.01 5.27
N ASN A 44 -31.12 -2.66 4.12
CA ASN A 44 -30.16 -3.55 3.49
C ASN A 44 -28.68 -3.18 3.76
N ILE A 45 -28.40 -1.97 4.24
CA ILE A 45 -27.02 -1.51 4.50
C ILE A 45 -26.84 -1.07 5.96
N LEU A 46 -27.64 -0.08 6.43
CA LEU A 46 -27.39 0.54 7.73
C LEU A 46 -27.68 -0.41 8.89
N GLU A 47 -28.84 -1.04 8.90
CA GLU A 47 -29.23 -2.01 9.94
C GLU A 47 -28.29 -3.23 9.99
N PRO A 48 -27.96 -3.90 8.87
CA PRO A 48 -27.01 -5.01 8.87
C PRO A 48 -25.60 -4.62 9.36
N LEU A 49 -25.22 -3.35 9.22
CA LEU A 49 -23.95 -2.82 9.74
C LEU A 49 -24.05 -2.29 11.17
N GLY A 50 -25.23 -2.34 11.81
CA GLY A 50 -25.46 -1.82 13.15
C GLY A 50 -25.43 -0.29 13.23
N MET A 51 -25.68 0.42 12.13
CA MET A 51 -25.70 1.88 12.05
C MET A 51 -27.08 2.44 12.50
N THR A 52 -27.44 2.18 13.74
CA THR A 52 -28.77 2.45 14.31
C THR A 52 -29.05 3.92 14.63
N SER A 53 -28.04 4.77 14.57
CA SER A 53 -28.15 6.23 14.75
C SER A 53 -28.00 7.01 13.44
N SER A 54 -28.29 6.34 12.30
CA SER A 54 -28.20 6.92 10.96
C SER A 54 -29.58 6.92 10.30
N THR A 55 -29.96 8.03 9.67
CA THR A 55 -31.28 8.20 9.07
C THR A 55 -31.23 9.18 7.89
N TYR A 56 -32.24 9.11 7.00
CA TYR A 56 -32.50 10.13 5.98
C TYR A 56 -33.56 11.15 6.41
N ASP A 57 -34.14 11.00 7.60
CA ASP A 57 -35.16 11.90 8.11
C ASP A 57 -34.72 12.55 9.43
N ILE A 58 -34.28 13.81 9.37
CA ILE A 58 -33.83 14.57 10.55
C ILE A 58 -34.91 14.68 11.64
N ARG A 59 -36.19 14.58 11.30
CA ARG A 59 -37.28 14.65 12.28
C ARG A 59 -37.30 13.46 13.24
N GLN A 60 -36.59 12.38 12.90
CA GLN A 60 -36.40 11.21 13.78
C GLN A 60 -35.25 11.43 14.78
N VAL A 61 -34.49 12.50 14.63
CA VAL A 61 -33.36 12.82 15.53
C VAL A 61 -33.82 13.85 16.57
N ALA A 62 -33.65 13.54 17.84
CA ALA A 62 -33.96 14.49 18.90
C ALA A 62 -33.05 15.74 18.76
N PRO A 63 -33.60 16.95 18.91
CA PRO A 63 -32.85 18.20 18.62
C PRO A 63 -31.52 18.32 19.37
N GLU A 64 -31.45 17.80 20.58
CA GLU A 64 -30.24 17.79 21.42
C GLU A 64 -29.16 16.81 20.95
N ARG A 65 -29.49 15.95 20.01
CA ARG A 65 -28.58 14.91 19.49
C ARG A 65 -27.96 15.25 18.13
N TYR A 66 -28.38 16.33 17.49
CA TYR A 66 -27.73 16.70 16.24
C TYR A 66 -26.89 17.97 16.40
N ALA A 67 -25.73 17.97 15.73
CA ALA A 67 -24.86 19.15 15.72
C ALA A 67 -25.47 20.23 14.83
N MET A 68 -25.80 21.40 15.40
CA MET A 68 -26.26 22.55 14.63
C MET A 68 -25.18 22.94 13.62
N GLY A 69 -25.58 23.14 12.37
CA GLY A 69 -24.71 23.65 11.33
C GLY A 69 -24.53 25.15 11.43
N TYR A 70 -23.35 25.63 11.04
CA TYR A 70 -23.03 27.05 11.05
C TYR A 70 -22.43 27.51 9.72
N ASP A 71 -22.63 28.77 9.46
CA ASP A 71 -21.89 29.56 8.49
C ASP A 71 -21.10 30.65 9.22
N PHE A 72 -20.06 31.19 8.59
CA PHE A 72 -19.30 32.32 9.13
C PHE A 72 -19.31 33.46 8.12
N VAL A 73 -20.14 34.46 8.36
CA VAL A 73 -20.42 35.58 7.46
C VAL A 73 -20.23 36.86 8.23
N ASP A 74 -19.48 37.81 7.69
CA ASP A 74 -19.22 39.14 8.28
C ASP A 74 -18.76 39.07 9.75
N ASP A 75 -17.81 38.18 10.04
CA ASP A 75 -17.27 37.89 11.38
C ASP A 75 -18.32 37.42 12.40
N GLN A 76 -19.44 36.88 11.96
CA GLN A 76 -20.53 36.36 12.77
C GLN A 76 -20.79 34.87 12.48
N TRP A 77 -21.09 34.12 13.54
CA TRP A 77 -21.59 32.75 13.41
C TRP A 77 -23.11 32.79 13.18
N VAL A 78 -23.54 32.22 12.06
CA VAL A 78 -24.94 32.14 11.65
C VAL A 78 -25.35 30.67 11.64
N GLU A 79 -26.42 30.34 12.36
CA GLU A 79 -26.99 28.99 12.33
C GLU A 79 -27.59 28.67 10.96
N VAL A 80 -27.30 27.47 10.47
CA VAL A 80 -27.82 26.94 9.22
C VAL A 80 -28.74 25.77 9.52
N PRO A 81 -30.05 25.89 9.22
CA PRO A 81 -30.97 24.80 9.46
C PRO A 81 -30.61 23.59 8.57
N PRO A 82 -30.85 22.36 9.07
CA PRO A 82 -30.57 21.16 8.30
C PRO A 82 -31.42 21.09 7.04
N LEU A 83 -30.80 20.67 5.94
CA LEU A 83 -31.50 20.45 4.68
C LEU A 83 -32.27 19.13 4.73
N ASN A 84 -33.49 19.14 4.24
CA ASN A 84 -34.21 17.88 3.96
C ASN A 84 -33.57 17.16 2.77
N ASP A 85 -33.67 15.84 2.72
CA ASP A 85 -33.06 15.02 1.68
C ASP A 85 -33.65 15.31 0.27
N GLY A 86 -34.93 15.59 0.14
CA GLY A 86 -35.59 15.95 -1.12
C GLY A 86 -35.38 14.94 -2.25
N GLU A 87 -35.58 15.39 -3.48
CA GLU A 87 -35.48 14.55 -4.69
C GLU A 87 -34.00 14.10 -4.97
N PHE A 88 -33.02 14.81 -4.45
CA PHE A 88 -31.59 14.53 -4.61
C PHE A 88 -30.93 13.99 -3.34
N GLY A 89 -31.73 13.55 -2.37
CA GLY A 89 -31.21 13.07 -1.08
C GLY A 89 -30.21 11.93 -1.18
N SER A 90 -30.29 11.11 -2.22
CA SER A 90 -29.32 10.02 -2.47
C SER A 90 -27.89 10.51 -2.75
N MET A 91 -27.69 11.78 -3.06
CA MET A 91 -26.36 12.34 -3.26
C MET A 91 -25.69 12.83 -1.96
N GLY A 92 -26.48 13.09 -0.88
CA GLY A 92 -25.92 13.64 0.36
C GLY A 92 -26.89 13.82 1.53
N GLY A 93 -28.06 13.21 1.50
CA GLY A 93 -29.12 13.40 2.53
C GLY A 93 -29.00 12.52 3.78
N LEU A 94 -27.90 11.78 3.97
CA LEU A 94 -27.72 10.91 5.14
C LEU A 94 -27.29 11.70 6.37
N PHE A 95 -28.04 11.63 7.45
CA PHE A 95 -27.65 12.02 8.80
C PHE A 95 -27.04 10.80 9.51
N THR A 96 -25.87 10.96 10.11
CA THR A 96 -25.17 9.85 10.76
C THR A 96 -24.32 10.34 11.93
N THR A 97 -23.75 9.41 12.68
CA THR A 97 -22.81 9.68 13.77
C THR A 97 -21.41 9.17 13.40
N ILE A 98 -20.38 9.71 14.07
CA ILE A 98 -19.00 9.21 13.93
C ILE A 98 -18.93 7.71 14.22
N ASN A 99 -19.63 7.23 15.25
CA ASN A 99 -19.61 5.81 15.63
C ASN A 99 -20.23 4.90 14.55
N ASP A 100 -21.37 5.31 13.97
CA ASP A 100 -21.99 4.55 12.91
C ASP A 100 -21.15 4.57 11.64
N PHE A 101 -20.62 5.74 11.28
CA PHE A 101 -19.78 5.84 10.10
C PHE A 101 -18.44 5.09 10.26
N ALA A 102 -17.90 5.01 11.48
CA ALA A 102 -16.76 4.15 11.78
C ALA A 102 -17.06 2.65 11.54
N ARG A 103 -18.28 2.18 11.79
CA ARG A 103 -18.71 0.80 11.44
C ARG A 103 -18.69 0.59 9.92
N TYR A 104 -19.20 1.56 9.16
CA TYR A 104 -19.14 1.52 7.68
C TYR A 104 -17.68 1.47 7.18
N ILE A 105 -16.82 2.33 7.71
CA ILE A 105 -15.38 2.33 7.38
C ILE A 105 -14.74 0.98 7.73
N ALA A 106 -14.99 0.45 8.92
CA ALA A 106 -14.48 -0.85 9.34
C ALA A 106 -14.96 -1.96 8.40
N TYR A 107 -16.23 -1.93 8.02
CA TYR A 107 -16.81 -2.87 7.05
C TYR A 107 -16.12 -2.79 5.68
N LEU A 108 -15.85 -1.61 5.15
CA LEU A 108 -15.11 -1.45 3.90
C LEU A 108 -13.70 -2.04 4.00
N LEU A 109 -13.01 -1.79 5.11
CA LEU A 109 -11.67 -2.31 5.37
C LEU A 109 -11.61 -3.83 5.51
N THR A 110 -12.72 -4.51 5.87
CA THR A 110 -12.78 -5.97 5.91
C THR A 110 -12.73 -6.62 4.51
N ALA A 111 -12.85 -5.85 3.44
CA ALA A 111 -12.63 -6.34 2.07
C ALA A 111 -11.15 -6.65 1.78
N PHE A 112 -10.25 -6.16 2.61
CA PHE A 112 -8.80 -6.34 2.48
C PHE A 112 -8.21 -7.05 3.70
N PRO A 113 -7.13 -7.83 3.53
CA PRO A 113 -6.62 -8.32 2.25
C PRO A 113 -7.64 -9.25 1.57
N PRO A 114 -7.50 -9.54 0.25
CA PRO A 114 -8.27 -10.59 -0.42
C PRO A 114 -8.13 -11.92 0.31
N ARG A 115 -9.24 -12.64 0.52
CA ARG A 115 -9.28 -13.94 1.19
C ARG A 115 -10.56 -14.69 0.84
N ASP A 116 -10.57 -16.01 1.02
CA ASP A 116 -11.64 -16.92 0.56
C ASP A 116 -12.48 -17.51 1.71
N ASP A 117 -12.27 -17.06 2.97
CA ASP A 117 -13.12 -17.43 4.10
C ASP A 117 -14.56 -16.93 3.91
N VAL A 118 -15.48 -17.54 4.63
CA VAL A 118 -16.90 -17.17 4.58
C VAL A 118 -17.04 -15.67 4.86
N GLU A 119 -17.72 -14.97 3.96
CA GLU A 119 -18.00 -13.55 4.10
C GLU A 119 -19.40 -13.27 4.63
N SER A 120 -19.52 -12.21 5.42
CA SER A 120 -20.77 -11.69 5.97
C SER A 120 -20.96 -10.22 5.60
N GLY A 121 -22.21 -9.77 5.66
CA GLY A 121 -22.56 -8.38 5.41
C GLY A 121 -23.23 -8.15 4.06
N PRO A 122 -23.72 -6.91 3.83
CA PRO A 122 -24.66 -6.61 2.73
C PRO A 122 -24.06 -6.65 1.33
N VAL A 123 -22.74 -6.45 1.19
CA VAL A 123 -22.05 -6.40 -0.11
C VAL A 123 -20.82 -7.29 -0.07
N ARG A 124 -20.64 -8.12 -1.10
CA ARG A 124 -19.50 -9.03 -1.21
C ARG A 124 -18.16 -8.28 -1.14
N ARG A 125 -17.13 -8.93 -0.55
CA ARG A 125 -15.78 -8.37 -0.48
C ARG A 125 -15.22 -8.01 -1.85
N SER A 126 -15.44 -8.87 -2.86
CA SER A 126 -15.05 -8.61 -4.24
C SER A 126 -15.67 -7.32 -4.79
N SER A 127 -16.98 -7.15 -4.61
CA SER A 127 -17.69 -5.94 -5.07
C SER A 127 -17.24 -4.69 -4.31
N ARG A 128 -16.96 -4.80 -3.00
CA ARG A 128 -16.38 -3.67 -2.25
C ARG A 128 -15.00 -3.27 -2.74
N ARG A 129 -14.13 -4.24 -3.09
CA ARG A 129 -12.84 -3.96 -3.72
C ARG A 129 -13.01 -3.35 -5.11
N GLU A 130 -13.97 -3.85 -5.88
CA GLU A 130 -14.33 -3.28 -7.18
C GLU A 130 -14.76 -1.82 -7.07
N MET A 131 -15.63 -1.47 -6.10
CA MET A 131 -16.03 -0.08 -5.84
C MET A 131 -14.85 0.86 -5.61
N MET A 132 -13.75 0.35 -5.08
CA MET A 132 -12.55 1.10 -4.70
C MET A 132 -11.49 1.14 -5.81
N GLN A 133 -11.78 0.59 -6.99
CA GLN A 133 -10.86 0.68 -8.12
C GLN A 133 -10.97 2.02 -8.84
N LEU A 134 -9.90 2.40 -9.51
CA LEU A 134 -9.79 3.62 -10.28
C LEU A 134 -10.36 3.37 -11.69
N TYR A 135 -11.65 3.63 -11.88
CA TYR A 135 -12.31 3.46 -13.20
C TYR A 135 -12.14 4.68 -14.10
N SER A 136 -12.18 5.87 -13.54
CA SER A 136 -12.01 7.10 -14.29
C SER A 136 -10.92 7.96 -13.67
N GLN A 137 -9.86 8.20 -14.43
CA GLN A 137 -8.73 9.05 -14.03
C GLN A 137 -9.20 10.48 -13.74
N ARG A 138 -8.82 11.01 -12.59
CA ARG A 138 -9.11 12.40 -12.19
C ARG A 138 -7.88 13.27 -12.26
N ASN A 139 -6.81 12.85 -11.59
CA ASN A 139 -5.63 13.67 -11.42
C ASN A 139 -4.35 12.83 -11.44
N VAL A 140 -3.30 13.43 -11.99
CA VAL A 140 -1.91 12.99 -11.83
C VAL A 140 -1.12 14.22 -11.45
N SER A 141 -0.44 14.20 -10.34
CA SER A 141 0.34 15.35 -9.87
C SER A 141 1.73 14.96 -9.40
N SER A 142 2.64 15.89 -9.56
CA SER A 142 4.00 15.81 -9.03
C SER A 142 4.35 17.15 -8.44
N SER A 143 4.71 17.19 -7.17
CA SER A 143 5.03 18.42 -6.47
C SER A 143 6.25 18.26 -5.56
N ARG A 144 7.00 19.34 -5.38
CA ARG A 144 8.13 19.40 -4.45
C ARG A 144 8.04 20.73 -3.71
N GLN A 145 7.70 20.66 -2.42
CA GLN A 145 7.65 21.83 -1.55
C GLN A 145 8.09 21.46 -0.12
N PRO A 146 9.08 22.09 0.44
CA PRO A 146 10.01 23.08 -0.16
C PRO A 146 10.92 22.46 -1.25
N PRO A 147 11.70 23.28 -1.99
CA PRO A 147 12.50 22.82 -3.16
C PRO A 147 13.40 21.61 -2.93
N ASP A 148 13.92 21.44 -1.72
CA ASP A 148 14.84 20.36 -1.34
C ASP A 148 14.14 19.13 -0.76
N SER A 149 12.80 19.14 -0.66
CA SER A 149 12.06 17.98 -0.16
C SER A 149 11.90 16.91 -1.25
N PRO A 150 11.62 15.65 -0.85
CA PRO A 150 11.29 14.59 -1.80
C PRO A 150 10.12 15.00 -2.70
N THR A 151 10.18 14.64 -3.97
CA THR A 151 9.07 14.85 -4.89
C THR A 151 7.89 13.99 -4.44
N LEU A 152 6.75 14.64 -4.18
CA LEU A 152 5.49 13.96 -3.94
C LEU A 152 4.85 13.65 -5.29
N VAL A 153 4.56 12.38 -5.53
CA VAL A 153 3.86 11.93 -6.73
C VAL A 153 2.53 11.33 -6.28
N SER A 154 1.45 11.72 -6.94
CA SER A 154 0.14 11.12 -6.69
C SER A 154 -0.65 10.95 -7.98
N SER A 155 -1.50 9.94 -7.98
CA SER A 155 -2.47 9.66 -9.02
C SER A 155 -3.77 9.24 -8.35
N ASP A 156 -4.89 9.81 -8.78
CA ASP A 156 -6.20 9.44 -8.27
C ASP A 156 -7.25 9.37 -9.38
N GLY A 157 -8.29 8.61 -9.11
CA GLY A 157 -9.45 8.47 -9.97
C GLY A 157 -10.71 8.18 -9.16
N TYR A 158 -11.81 7.93 -9.86
CA TYR A 158 -13.11 7.70 -9.27
C TYR A 158 -13.59 6.28 -9.54
N GLY A 159 -13.97 5.59 -8.46
CA GLY A 159 -14.63 4.31 -8.49
C GLY A 159 -16.16 4.46 -8.36
N PHE A 160 -16.80 3.57 -7.62
CA PHE A 160 -18.24 3.64 -7.40
C PHE A 160 -18.56 4.50 -6.16
N GLY A 161 -18.62 5.81 -6.37
CA GLY A 161 -18.85 6.78 -5.28
C GLY A 161 -17.62 7.00 -4.38
N LEU A 162 -16.44 6.59 -4.80
CA LEU A 162 -15.20 6.64 -4.02
C LEU A 162 -14.05 7.18 -4.86
N VAL A 163 -13.21 7.99 -4.26
CA VAL A 163 -11.92 8.39 -4.82
C VAL A 163 -10.90 7.35 -4.42
N ALA A 164 -10.30 6.69 -5.39
CA ALA A 164 -9.20 5.76 -5.18
C ALA A 164 -7.91 6.35 -5.74
N GLY A 165 -6.80 6.22 -5.03
CA GLY A 165 -5.55 6.79 -5.49
C GLY A 165 -4.32 6.21 -4.82
N VAL A 166 -3.17 6.52 -5.39
CA VAL A 166 -1.86 6.16 -4.86
C VAL A 166 -1.02 7.42 -4.74
N ASP A 167 -0.38 7.61 -3.61
CA ASP A 167 0.63 8.64 -3.43
C ASP A 167 1.93 8.09 -2.85
N SER A 168 3.03 8.82 -3.04
CA SER A 168 4.36 8.40 -2.58
C SER A 168 4.57 8.48 -1.06
N VAL A 169 3.56 8.90 -0.29
CA VAL A 169 3.63 9.07 1.17
C VAL A 169 2.85 7.99 1.90
N LEU A 170 1.59 7.78 1.51
CA LEU A 170 0.65 6.88 2.18
C LEU A 170 0.38 5.59 1.40
N GLY A 171 0.85 5.51 0.12
CA GLY A 171 0.52 4.41 -0.76
C GLY A 171 -0.93 4.46 -1.25
N TYR A 172 -1.57 3.30 -1.38
CA TYR A 172 -2.96 3.20 -1.83
C TYR A 172 -3.93 3.69 -0.76
N SER A 173 -4.82 4.58 -1.16
CA SER A 173 -5.86 5.15 -0.29
C SER A 173 -7.20 5.26 -1.00
N VAL A 174 -8.28 5.18 -0.22
CA VAL A 174 -9.65 5.38 -0.68
C VAL A 174 -10.30 6.46 0.17
N SER A 175 -10.99 7.40 -0.45
CA SER A 175 -11.57 8.53 0.27
C SER A 175 -12.83 9.07 -0.41
N HIS A 176 -13.61 9.84 0.33
CA HIS A 176 -14.59 10.76 -0.21
C HIS A 176 -14.83 11.90 0.77
N GLY A 177 -15.22 13.05 0.25
CA GLY A 177 -15.61 14.19 1.05
C GLY A 177 -17.06 14.57 0.81
N GLY A 178 -17.60 15.37 1.71
CA GLY A 178 -18.92 15.98 1.58
C GLY A 178 -18.90 17.41 2.08
N GLY A 179 -19.67 18.26 1.45
CA GLY A 179 -19.90 19.62 1.87
C GLY A 179 -21.35 20.02 1.57
N LEU A 180 -22.00 20.56 2.59
CA LEU A 180 -23.34 21.12 2.54
C LEU A 180 -23.37 22.43 3.31
N PRO A 181 -24.35 23.30 3.11
CA PRO A 181 -24.58 24.40 4.02
C PRO A 181 -24.65 23.90 5.48
N GLY A 182 -23.83 24.48 6.33
CA GLY A 182 -23.70 24.11 7.73
C GLY A 182 -22.70 22.97 8.03
N TYR A 183 -22.20 22.22 7.03
CA TYR A 183 -21.40 21.02 7.30
C TYR A 183 -20.27 20.79 6.32
N GLY A 184 -19.21 20.14 6.82
CA GLY A 184 -18.14 19.57 6.04
C GLY A 184 -17.77 18.18 6.54
N THR A 185 -17.51 17.25 5.64
CA THR A 185 -17.13 15.88 6.01
C THR A 185 -16.01 15.36 5.12
N PHE A 186 -15.16 14.50 5.68
CA PHE A 186 -14.17 13.77 4.89
C PHE A 186 -13.83 12.46 5.59
N TYR A 187 -13.54 11.44 4.81
CA TYR A 187 -12.93 10.23 5.31
C TYR A 187 -11.89 9.69 4.35
N ARG A 188 -10.91 8.98 4.89
CA ARG A 188 -9.89 8.29 4.13
C ARG A 188 -9.55 6.94 4.76
N LEU A 189 -9.44 5.93 3.93
CA LEU A 189 -9.04 4.58 4.26
C LEU A 189 -7.66 4.31 3.72
N LEU A 190 -6.85 3.58 4.48
CA LEU A 190 -5.61 2.97 4.04
C LEU A 190 -5.78 1.44 4.13
N PRO A 191 -6.25 0.78 3.07
CA PRO A 191 -6.59 -0.65 3.09
C PRO A 191 -5.41 -1.54 3.46
N GLU A 192 -4.20 -1.24 2.99
CA GLU A 192 -2.97 -1.98 3.31
C GLU A 192 -2.61 -1.92 4.80
N HIS A 193 -2.98 -0.83 5.47
CA HIS A 193 -2.72 -0.63 6.89
C HIS A 193 -3.92 -1.02 7.78
N GLY A 194 -5.11 -1.19 7.18
CA GLY A 194 -6.33 -1.44 7.93
C GLY A 194 -6.79 -0.28 8.78
N VAL A 195 -6.42 0.94 8.42
CA VAL A 195 -6.74 2.16 9.14
C VAL A 195 -7.68 3.03 8.33
N GLY A 196 -8.70 3.59 8.98
CA GLY A 196 -9.57 4.58 8.39
C GLY A 196 -9.82 5.71 9.37
N ILE A 197 -9.86 6.94 8.87
CA ILE A 197 -10.12 8.14 9.66
C ILE A 197 -11.26 8.90 9.02
N VAL A 198 -12.17 9.40 9.84
CA VAL A 198 -13.30 10.23 9.43
C VAL A 198 -13.32 11.52 10.26
N THR A 199 -13.70 12.60 9.62
CA THR A 199 -13.91 13.91 10.26
C THR A 199 -15.26 14.47 9.83
N PHE A 200 -16.06 14.90 10.80
CA PHE A 200 -17.27 15.66 10.61
C PHE A 200 -17.09 17.05 11.22
N THR A 201 -17.50 18.07 10.49
CA THR A 201 -17.47 19.45 10.95
C THR A 201 -18.85 20.06 10.77
N ASN A 202 -19.20 20.99 11.63
CA ASN A 202 -20.48 21.71 11.59
C ASN A 202 -20.29 23.16 11.10
N LEU A 203 -19.42 23.36 10.12
CA LEU A 203 -19.22 24.62 9.40
C LEU A 203 -19.35 24.37 7.89
N THR A 204 -20.04 25.26 7.21
CA THR A 204 -20.27 25.21 5.75
C THR A 204 -18.97 24.98 4.99
N TYR A 205 -18.91 23.87 4.23
CA TYR A 205 -17.78 23.48 3.36
C TYR A 205 -16.38 23.49 4.02
N MET A 206 -16.32 23.33 5.36
CA MET A 206 -15.03 23.25 6.07
C MET A 206 -14.14 22.16 5.44
N PRO A 207 -12.84 22.44 5.19
CA PRO A 207 -11.91 21.46 4.59
C PRO A 207 -11.55 20.34 5.57
N ALA A 208 -12.49 19.43 5.80
CA ALA A 208 -12.43 18.32 6.76
C ALA A 208 -11.30 17.29 6.46
N ALA A 209 -10.64 17.39 5.30
CA ALA A 209 -9.48 16.57 4.96
C ALA A 209 -8.20 16.97 5.72
N VAL A 210 -8.09 18.23 6.16
CA VAL A 210 -6.86 18.77 6.81
C VAL A 210 -6.53 18.00 8.10
N PRO A 211 -7.43 17.84 9.09
CA PRO A 211 -7.14 17.09 10.29
C PRO A 211 -6.76 15.63 10.02
N ILE A 212 -7.37 15.00 9.02
CA ILE A 212 -7.06 13.62 8.63
C ILE A 212 -5.62 13.49 8.14
N ASN A 213 -5.16 14.41 7.30
CA ASN A 213 -3.79 14.41 6.81
C ASN A 213 -2.77 14.58 7.94
N GLU A 214 -3.07 15.45 8.91
CA GLU A 214 -2.23 15.64 10.10
C GLU A 214 -2.15 14.39 10.97
N VAL A 215 -3.28 13.72 11.21
CA VAL A 215 -3.31 12.46 11.96
C VAL A 215 -2.50 11.38 11.25
N TYR A 216 -2.62 11.21 9.94
CA TYR A 216 -1.80 10.25 9.19
C TYR A 216 -0.31 10.59 9.24
N ALA A 217 0.06 11.86 9.18
CA ALA A 217 1.46 12.29 9.34
C ALA A 217 2.02 11.91 10.72
N VAL A 218 1.23 12.10 11.79
CA VAL A 218 1.60 11.68 13.15
C VAL A 218 1.73 10.16 13.23
N LEU A 219 0.75 9.40 12.76
CA LEU A 219 0.78 7.93 12.78
C LEU A 219 2.01 7.40 12.03
N LYS A 220 2.31 7.97 10.86
CA LYS A 220 3.52 7.59 10.11
C LYS A 220 4.80 7.88 10.89
N LYS A 221 4.91 9.07 11.49
CA LYS A 221 6.07 9.50 12.28
C LYS A 221 6.29 8.64 13.52
N THR A 222 5.21 8.16 14.16
CA THR A 222 5.25 7.37 15.39
C THR A 222 5.31 5.86 15.15
N GLY A 223 5.33 5.39 13.88
CA GLY A 223 5.28 3.96 13.56
C GLY A 223 3.90 3.33 13.73
N GLY A 224 2.84 4.13 13.83
CA GLY A 224 1.46 3.64 13.97
C GLY A 224 0.82 3.15 12.65
N LEU A 225 1.47 3.36 11.50
CA LEU A 225 1.03 2.84 10.20
C LEU A 225 1.86 1.60 9.81
N ASN A 226 1.60 0.48 10.46
CA ASN A 226 2.15 -0.80 10.05
C ASN A 226 1.27 -1.44 8.98
N ARG A 227 1.87 -2.02 7.96
CA ARG A 227 1.13 -2.83 6.97
C ARG A 227 0.48 -4.03 7.65
N ARG A 228 -0.68 -4.43 7.19
CA ARG A 228 -1.36 -5.65 7.62
C ARG A 228 -0.52 -6.87 7.24
N ILE A 229 -0.35 -7.78 8.18
CA ILE A 229 0.19 -9.10 7.89
C ILE A 229 -0.90 -9.89 7.19
N ILE A 230 -0.61 -10.39 6.00
CA ILE A 230 -1.49 -11.28 5.24
C ILE A 230 -1.13 -12.70 5.67
N PRO A 231 -2.05 -13.48 6.28
CA PRO A 231 -1.80 -14.88 6.57
C PRO A 231 -1.54 -15.64 5.26
N PRO A 232 -0.49 -16.47 5.18
CA PRO A 232 -0.23 -17.23 3.98
C PRO A 232 -1.36 -18.26 3.74
N ALA A 233 -1.80 -18.37 2.48
CA ALA A 233 -2.76 -19.39 2.08
C ALA A 233 -2.12 -20.81 2.16
N ALA A 234 -2.92 -21.82 2.41
CA ALA A 234 -2.43 -23.21 2.53
C ALA A 234 -1.57 -23.67 1.34
N PRO A 235 -1.88 -23.35 0.07
CA PRO A 235 -1.00 -23.68 -1.05
C PRO A 235 0.39 -23.05 -0.97
N LEU A 236 0.52 -21.82 -0.49
CA LEU A 236 1.83 -21.18 -0.30
C LEU A 236 2.65 -21.89 0.78
N VAL A 237 2.00 -22.33 1.87
CA VAL A 237 2.67 -23.09 2.94
C VAL A 237 3.17 -24.42 2.40
N ALA A 238 2.33 -25.16 1.66
CA ALA A 238 2.71 -26.43 1.06
C ALA A 238 3.90 -26.29 0.09
N VAL A 239 3.91 -25.21 -0.72
CA VAL A 239 5.04 -24.93 -1.64
C VAL A 239 6.30 -24.55 -0.86
N GLN A 240 6.21 -23.81 0.24
CA GLN A 240 7.38 -23.52 1.08
C GLN A 240 8.02 -24.79 1.60
N GLU A 241 7.21 -25.74 2.09
CA GLU A 241 7.67 -27.04 2.59
C GLU A 241 8.32 -27.87 1.48
N ALA A 242 7.67 -27.96 0.32
CA ALA A 242 8.20 -28.69 -0.83
C ALA A 242 9.53 -28.11 -1.35
N ILE A 243 9.64 -26.78 -1.47
CA ILE A 243 10.90 -26.13 -1.88
C ILE A 243 12.01 -26.36 -0.85
N ALA A 244 11.68 -26.34 0.44
CA ALA A 244 12.65 -26.64 1.49
C ALA A 244 13.13 -28.10 1.42
N HIS A 245 12.24 -29.05 1.14
CA HIS A 245 12.58 -30.46 0.92
C HIS A 245 13.45 -30.66 -0.33
N LEU A 246 13.07 -30.03 -1.46
CA LEU A 246 13.84 -30.06 -2.70
C LEU A 246 15.24 -29.45 -2.55
N TYR A 247 15.40 -28.44 -1.71
CA TYR A 247 16.71 -27.90 -1.38
C TYR A 247 17.57 -28.92 -0.61
N ASP A 248 16.99 -29.64 0.36
CA ASP A 248 17.72 -30.64 1.12
C ASP A 248 18.03 -31.86 0.26
N ARG A 249 17.06 -32.29 -0.53
CA ARG A 249 17.15 -33.46 -1.41
C ARG A 249 16.33 -33.23 -2.66
N TRP A 250 17.01 -33.05 -3.80
CA TRP A 250 16.34 -32.85 -5.08
C TRP A 250 15.60 -34.13 -5.52
N ASP A 251 14.37 -33.97 -6.00
CA ASP A 251 13.53 -34.97 -6.61
C ASP A 251 12.79 -34.38 -7.80
N ASP A 252 12.99 -34.98 -9.00
CA ASP A 252 12.39 -34.48 -10.26
C ASP A 252 10.87 -34.59 -10.27
N ASP A 253 10.32 -35.66 -9.69
CA ASP A 253 8.88 -35.90 -9.72
C ASP A 253 8.17 -34.98 -8.71
N GLU A 254 8.77 -34.72 -7.55
CA GLU A 254 8.27 -33.73 -6.60
C GLU A 254 8.27 -32.34 -7.24
N MET A 255 9.37 -31.93 -7.88
CA MET A 255 9.45 -30.62 -8.55
C MET A 255 8.38 -30.46 -9.64
N LYS A 256 8.15 -31.50 -10.46
CA LYS A 256 7.10 -31.49 -11.47
C LYS A 256 5.70 -31.43 -10.86
N SER A 257 5.47 -32.12 -9.75
CA SER A 257 4.16 -32.22 -9.11
C SER A 257 3.66 -30.89 -8.54
N ILE A 258 4.59 -30.02 -8.11
CA ILE A 258 4.27 -28.71 -7.55
C ILE A 258 4.30 -27.58 -8.58
N SER A 259 4.74 -27.82 -9.81
CA SER A 259 5.03 -26.81 -10.83
C SER A 259 4.09 -26.88 -12.03
N THR A 260 3.86 -25.73 -12.66
CA THR A 260 3.24 -25.66 -13.98
C THR A 260 4.25 -26.01 -15.07
N GLU A 261 3.79 -26.49 -16.24
CA GLU A 261 4.66 -26.69 -17.39
C GLU A 261 5.39 -25.41 -17.82
N SER A 262 4.75 -24.24 -17.68
CA SER A 262 5.34 -22.96 -18.03
C SER A 262 6.59 -22.60 -17.22
N LEU A 263 6.71 -23.09 -15.98
CA LEU A 263 7.92 -22.88 -15.16
C LEU A 263 9.18 -23.46 -15.85
N PHE A 264 9.02 -24.56 -16.58
CA PHE A 264 10.13 -25.23 -17.27
C PHE A 264 10.39 -24.69 -18.67
N LEU A 265 9.51 -23.81 -19.20
CA LEU A 265 9.79 -23.05 -20.44
C LEU A 265 10.83 -21.95 -20.19
N ASP A 266 10.78 -21.32 -19.02
CA ASP A 266 11.74 -20.28 -18.65
C ASP A 266 13.11 -20.89 -18.28
N LEU A 267 13.09 -21.97 -17.50
CA LEU A 267 14.30 -22.68 -17.08
C LEU A 267 14.00 -24.19 -17.01
N SER A 268 14.64 -24.97 -17.89
CA SER A 268 14.38 -26.43 -17.95
C SER A 268 14.58 -27.12 -16.60
N LEU A 269 13.93 -28.27 -16.41
CA LEU A 269 14.05 -29.08 -15.18
C LEU A 269 15.52 -29.37 -14.80
N GLU A 270 16.37 -29.71 -15.78
CA GLU A 270 17.79 -29.95 -15.57
C GLU A 270 18.52 -28.70 -15.04
N LYS A 271 18.20 -27.53 -15.60
CA LYS A 271 18.78 -26.26 -15.15
C LYS A 271 18.26 -25.87 -13.76
N ARG A 272 17.00 -26.17 -13.44
CA ARG A 272 16.45 -25.98 -12.09
C ARG A 272 17.18 -26.87 -11.09
N ARG A 273 17.42 -28.14 -11.43
CA ARG A 273 18.23 -29.04 -10.60
C ARG A 273 19.62 -28.46 -10.34
N ALA A 274 20.30 -28.01 -11.39
CA ALA A 274 21.62 -27.40 -11.27
C ALA A 274 21.58 -26.13 -10.40
N GLU A 275 20.55 -25.30 -10.50
CA GLU A 275 20.35 -24.13 -9.66
C GLU A 275 20.24 -24.47 -8.17
N PHE A 276 19.45 -25.49 -7.80
CA PHE A 276 19.34 -25.97 -6.42
C PHE A 276 20.66 -26.59 -5.92
N GLU A 277 21.36 -27.34 -6.76
CA GLU A 277 22.67 -27.90 -6.45
C GLU A 277 23.72 -26.82 -6.21
N ASP A 278 23.76 -25.81 -7.07
CA ASP A 278 24.64 -24.64 -6.92
C ASP A 278 24.37 -23.86 -5.63
N LEU A 279 23.09 -23.64 -5.31
CA LEU A 279 22.70 -23.00 -4.06
C LEU A 279 23.18 -23.85 -2.86
N ARG A 280 22.95 -25.16 -2.88
CA ARG A 280 23.38 -26.06 -1.80
C ARG A 280 24.90 -26.12 -1.65
N VAL A 281 25.64 -26.16 -2.74
CA VAL A 281 27.11 -26.13 -2.73
C VAL A 281 27.63 -24.79 -2.15
N ASN A 282 27.01 -23.68 -2.54
CA ASN A 282 27.47 -22.34 -2.13
C ASN A 282 27.03 -21.94 -0.72
N PHE A 283 25.88 -22.40 -0.24
CA PHE A 283 25.26 -21.98 1.04
C PHE A 283 25.24 -23.11 2.08
N GLY A 284 25.44 -24.34 1.69
CA GLY A 284 25.50 -25.50 2.58
C GLY A 284 24.14 -25.90 3.14
N GLU A 285 24.15 -26.55 4.28
CA GLU A 285 22.97 -27.07 4.97
C GLU A 285 21.99 -25.97 5.36
N ARG A 286 20.71 -26.22 5.12
CA ARG A 286 19.59 -25.38 5.59
C ARG A 286 19.46 -25.50 7.12
N LEU A 287 19.37 -24.35 7.79
CA LEU A 287 19.19 -24.26 9.24
C LEU A 287 17.75 -23.98 9.62
N SER A 288 17.07 -23.08 8.90
CA SER A 288 15.67 -22.72 9.15
C SER A 288 15.06 -22.00 7.94
N VAL A 289 13.74 -21.89 7.94
CA VAL A 289 12.98 -20.99 7.05
C VAL A 289 12.24 -19.96 7.89
N THR A 290 12.10 -18.73 7.38
CA THR A 290 11.28 -17.70 8.04
C THR A 290 9.80 -17.90 7.68
N PRO A 291 8.87 -17.32 8.44
CA PRO A 291 7.47 -17.23 8.00
C PRO A 291 7.35 -16.58 6.61
N ILE A 292 6.36 -17.04 5.85
CA ILE A 292 6.04 -16.49 4.53
C ILE A 292 5.54 -15.06 4.70
N GLN A 293 6.09 -14.14 3.92
CA GLN A 293 5.54 -12.81 3.70
C GLN A 293 4.62 -12.90 2.48
N ALA A 294 3.33 -13.14 2.73
CA ALA A 294 2.34 -13.26 1.68
C ALA A 294 1.96 -11.87 1.15
N GLU A 295 1.99 -11.69 -0.17
CA GLU A 295 1.41 -10.52 -0.85
C GLU A 295 -0.08 -10.73 -1.11
N ASN A 296 -0.46 -11.96 -1.43
CA ASN A 296 -1.84 -12.40 -1.63
C ASN A 296 -1.93 -13.93 -1.48
N ALA A 297 -3.06 -14.53 -1.86
CA ALA A 297 -3.27 -15.97 -1.74
C ALA A 297 -2.34 -16.83 -2.61
N LEU A 298 -1.76 -16.26 -3.67
CA LEU A 298 -0.97 -16.98 -4.68
C LEU A 298 0.48 -16.48 -4.80
N ARG A 299 0.86 -15.44 -4.04
CA ARG A 299 2.20 -14.85 -4.13
C ARG A 299 2.76 -14.56 -2.75
N GLY A 300 4.04 -14.84 -2.58
CA GLY A 300 4.76 -14.52 -1.36
C GLY A 300 6.25 -14.83 -1.46
N SER A 301 7.00 -14.39 -0.45
CA SER A 301 8.41 -14.65 -0.30
C SER A 301 8.77 -15.05 1.13
N TRP A 302 9.92 -15.70 1.30
CA TRP A 302 10.49 -16.04 2.59
C TRP A 302 12.01 -16.18 2.49
N HIS A 303 12.69 -16.21 3.63
CA HIS A 303 14.12 -16.48 3.67
C HIS A 303 14.40 -17.90 4.16
N MET A 304 15.29 -18.58 3.47
CA MET A 304 15.93 -19.81 3.89
C MET A 304 17.31 -19.49 4.47
N LYS A 305 17.50 -19.73 5.75
CA LYS A 305 18.80 -19.54 6.42
C LYS A 305 19.62 -20.80 6.26
N CYS A 306 20.84 -20.67 5.75
CA CYS A 306 21.79 -21.74 5.52
C CYS A 306 23.10 -21.47 6.28
N LYS A 307 23.98 -22.48 6.43
CA LYS A 307 25.30 -22.31 7.06
C LYS A 307 26.15 -21.23 6.37
N GLY A 308 26.04 -21.09 5.04
CA GLY A 308 26.80 -20.18 4.23
C GLY A 308 26.14 -18.82 3.95
N GLY A 309 24.97 -18.54 4.49
CA GLY A 309 24.23 -17.29 4.27
C GLY A 309 22.72 -17.43 4.28
N SER A 310 22.03 -16.53 3.58
CA SER A 310 20.58 -16.53 3.45
C SER A 310 20.18 -16.52 1.98
N ILE A 311 19.09 -17.19 1.66
CA ILE A 311 18.50 -17.24 0.32
C ILE A 311 17.06 -16.73 0.47
N GLU A 312 16.72 -15.65 -0.18
CA GLU A 312 15.33 -15.22 -0.33
C GLU A 312 14.71 -16.00 -1.48
N ILE A 313 13.51 -16.52 -1.24
CA ILE A 313 12.74 -17.30 -2.21
C ILE A 313 11.44 -16.56 -2.47
N SER A 314 11.19 -16.23 -3.73
CA SER A 314 9.96 -15.59 -4.18
C SER A 314 9.19 -16.52 -5.09
N VAL A 315 7.89 -16.70 -4.82
CA VAL A 315 7.02 -17.58 -5.61
C VAL A 315 5.75 -16.86 -6.05
N THR A 316 5.29 -17.25 -7.25
CA THR A 316 3.93 -16.99 -7.70
C THR A 316 3.31 -18.32 -8.11
N LEU A 317 2.11 -18.58 -7.60
CA LEU A 317 1.31 -19.74 -7.95
C LEU A 317 0.33 -19.42 -9.08
N SER A 318 0.00 -20.42 -9.88
CA SER A 318 -1.04 -20.35 -10.90
C SER A 318 -2.44 -20.25 -10.26
N PRO A 319 -3.42 -19.63 -10.94
CA PRO A 319 -4.80 -19.59 -10.46
C PRO A 319 -5.59 -20.89 -10.75
N THR A 320 -4.89 -21.99 -10.95
CA THR A 320 -5.49 -23.31 -11.18
C THR A 320 -5.93 -23.97 -9.87
N VAL A 321 -6.66 -25.06 -9.95
CA VAL A 321 -7.04 -25.89 -8.80
C VAL A 321 -6.53 -27.32 -9.04
N PRO A 322 -5.51 -27.76 -8.29
CA PRO A 322 -4.75 -27.04 -7.27
C PRO A 322 -3.84 -25.93 -7.88
N PRO A 323 -3.49 -24.88 -7.10
CA PRO A 323 -2.49 -23.92 -7.50
C PRO A 323 -1.10 -24.53 -7.57
N LEU A 324 -0.34 -24.25 -8.63
CA LEU A 324 1.00 -24.78 -8.87
C LEU A 324 2.01 -23.62 -9.05
N VAL A 325 3.28 -23.86 -8.78
CA VAL A 325 4.35 -22.87 -8.96
C VAL A 325 4.50 -22.53 -10.44
N GLN A 326 4.23 -21.28 -10.79
CA GLN A 326 4.43 -20.75 -12.14
C GLN A 326 5.63 -19.80 -12.23
N HIS A 327 6.10 -19.27 -11.10
CA HIS A 327 7.31 -18.46 -11.01
C HIS A 327 8.05 -18.81 -9.72
N LEU A 328 9.37 -18.98 -9.82
CA LEU A 328 10.26 -19.29 -8.71
C LEU A 328 11.59 -18.56 -8.93
N GLU A 329 11.97 -17.72 -7.98
CA GLU A 329 13.20 -16.93 -8.01
C GLU A 329 13.96 -17.06 -6.69
N PHE A 330 15.29 -17.10 -6.79
CA PHE A 330 16.20 -17.13 -5.66
C PHE A 330 17.12 -15.92 -5.66
N THR A 331 17.09 -15.16 -4.58
CA THR A 331 18.05 -14.05 -4.33
C THR A 331 18.95 -14.45 -3.17
N ALA A 332 20.24 -14.64 -3.44
CA ALA A 332 21.15 -15.23 -2.50
C ALA A 332 22.12 -14.20 -1.90
N ALA A 333 22.26 -14.18 -0.58
CA ALA A 333 23.09 -13.27 0.19
C ALA A 333 24.11 -14.02 1.07
N LYS A 334 25.39 -13.91 0.74
CA LYS A 334 26.47 -14.42 1.61
C LYS A 334 26.76 -13.44 2.75
N PRO A 335 27.16 -13.93 3.93
CA PRO A 335 27.56 -13.08 5.04
C PRO A 335 28.66 -12.11 4.63
N LEU A 336 28.54 -10.87 5.10
CA LEU A 336 29.53 -9.85 4.80
C LEU A 336 30.92 -10.19 5.36
N GLY A 337 31.88 -10.29 4.49
CA GLY A 337 33.29 -10.40 4.87
C GLY A 337 33.82 -9.07 5.49
N GLN A 338 34.93 -9.14 6.21
CA GLN A 338 35.46 -7.99 6.95
C GLN A 338 35.67 -6.74 6.10
N SER A 339 36.10 -6.89 4.84
CA SER A 339 36.36 -5.77 3.94
C SER A 339 35.07 -5.02 3.56
N LEU A 340 34.02 -5.75 3.22
CA LEU A 340 32.72 -5.14 2.94
C LEU A 340 32.10 -4.53 4.20
N LYS A 341 32.16 -5.20 5.35
CA LYS A 341 31.68 -4.63 6.63
C LYS A 341 32.37 -3.28 6.92
N ARG A 342 33.70 -3.22 6.81
CA ARG A 342 34.45 -1.96 7.00
C ARG A 342 34.05 -0.89 5.99
N ALA A 343 33.90 -1.26 4.71
CA ALA A 343 33.49 -0.32 3.68
C ALA A 343 32.09 0.23 3.95
N ILE A 344 31.13 -0.61 4.32
CA ILE A 344 29.75 -0.21 4.64
C ILE A 344 29.73 0.70 5.87
N THR A 345 30.44 0.33 6.94
CA THR A 345 30.54 1.18 8.15
C THR A 345 31.15 2.55 7.84
N ALA A 346 32.21 2.59 7.02
CA ALA A 346 32.81 3.87 6.60
C ALA A 346 31.82 4.68 5.73
N MET A 347 31.02 4.03 4.86
CA MET A 347 29.99 4.66 4.05
C MET A 347 28.88 5.27 4.91
N THR A 348 28.36 4.53 5.88
CA THR A 348 27.29 5.06 6.78
C THR A 348 27.82 6.22 7.61
N HIS A 349 29.08 6.20 8.02
CA HIS A 349 29.71 7.34 8.70
C HIS A 349 29.82 8.57 7.79
N LEU A 350 30.29 8.40 6.54
CA LEU A 350 30.39 9.49 5.57
C LEU A 350 29.03 10.06 5.16
N ILE A 351 27.96 9.26 5.16
CA ILE A 351 26.60 9.74 4.97
C ILE A 351 26.17 10.60 6.15
N GLY A 352 26.50 10.22 7.38
CA GLY A 352 26.23 11.00 8.60
C GLY A 352 27.05 12.30 8.65
N GLN A 353 28.33 12.21 8.37
CA GLN A 353 29.27 13.33 8.37
C GLN A 353 30.35 13.12 7.31
N TRP A 354 30.34 13.97 6.28
CA TRP A 354 31.37 13.88 5.22
C TRP A 354 32.76 14.27 5.75
N ASP A 355 33.74 13.40 5.50
CA ASP A 355 35.16 13.63 5.75
C ASP A 355 35.95 13.34 4.48
N GLU A 356 36.62 14.35 3.90
CA GLU A 356 37.34 14.23 2.63
C GLU A 356 38.54 13.26 2.72
N THR A 357 39.20 13.21 3.88
CA THR A 357 40.36 12.31 4.08
C THR A 357 39.91 10.85 4.12
N GLN A 358 38.82 10.57 4.83
CA GLN A 358 38.22 9.24 4.83
C GLN A 358 37.70 8.85 3.43
N ALA A 359 37.06 9.77 2.72
CA ALA A 359 36.58 9.55 1.37
C ALA A 359 37.69 9.24 0.38
N GLN A 360 38.85 9.95 0.47
CA GLN A 360 40.02 9.65 -0.35
C GLN A 360 40.58 8.25 -0.10
N ASN A 361 40.57 7.79 1.13
CA ASN A 361 41.06 6.45 1.49
C ASN A 361 40.05 5.33 1.13
N LEU A 362 38.77 5.63 1.21
CA LEU A 362 37.69 4.66 0.98
C LEU A 362 37.41 4.42 -0.50
N PHE A 363 37.40 5.47 -1.33
CA PHE A 363 37.02 5.38 -2.74
C PHE A 363 38.23 5.22 -3.68
N VAL A 364 37.98 4.52 -4.80
CA VAL A 364 38.96 4.55 -5.91
C VAL A 364 39.01 5.94 -6.56
N ARG A 365 40.10 6.28 -7.20
CA ARG A 365 40.32 7.63 -7.80
C ARG A 365 39.30 7.98 -8.89
N SER A 366 38.71 6.98 -9.58
CA SER A 366 37.74 7.17 -10.64
C SER A 366 36.36 7.63 -10.16
N LEU A 367 36.02 7.47 -8.88
CA LEU A 367 34.75 7.93 -8.35
C LEU A 367 34.77 9.45 -8.08
N LYS A 368 33.72 10.14 -8.58
CA LYS A 368 33.54 11.60 -8.44
C LYS A 368 33.10 11.96 -7.03
N ARG A 369 34.01 12.19 -6.10
CA ARG A 369 33.74 12.45 -4.68
C ARG A 369 32.77 13.61 -4.42
N LYS A 370 32.90 14.73 -5.15
CA LYS A 370 31.95 15.86 -5.01
C LYS A 370 30.50 15.46 -5.28
N SER A 371 30.27 14.59 -6.29
CA SER A 371 28.93 14.08 -6.60
C SER A 371 28.43 13.14 -5.51
N LEU A 372 29.31 12.31 -4.94
CA LEU A 372 28.97 11.42 -3.83
C LEU A 372 28.64 12.20 -2.56
N GLN A 373 29.39 13.26 -2.25
CA GLN A 373 29.11 14.13 -1.11
C GLN A 373 27.69 14.71 -1.19
N ALA A 374 27.34 15.30 -2.33
CA ALA A 374 25.98 15.85 -2.53
C ALA A 374 24.90 14.77 -2.40
N GLN A 375 25.16 13.55 -2.91
CA GLN A 375 24.24 12.43 -2.78
C GLN A 375 24.10 11.97 -1.32
N PHE A 376 25.19 11.93 -0.55
CA PHE A 376 25.18 11.53 0.86
C PHE A 376 24.46 12.55 1.74
N GLU A 377 24.66 13.85 1.47
CA GLU A 377 23.92 14.92 2.13
C GLU A 377 22.41 14.79 1.86
N ALA A 378 22.01 14.50 0.62
CA ALA A 378 20.61 14.26 0.26
C ALA A 378 20.05 13.02 0.99
N LEU A 379 20.78 11.91 1.08
CA LEU A 379 20.37 10.72 1.83
C LEU A 379 20.20 11.02 3.33
N ARG A 380 21.12 11.76 3.94
CA ARG A 380 20.99 12.17 5.34
C ARG A 380 19.76 13.04 5.59
N VAL A 381 19.51 14.00 4.70
CA VAL A 381 18.30 14.84 4.79
C VAL A 381 17.04 14.01 4.64
N GLN A 382 17.04 13.03 3.75
CA GLN A 382 15.86 12.21 3.45
C GLN A 382 15.58 11.16 4.54
N TYR A 383 16.60 10.44 5.00
CA TYR A 383 16.43 9.25 5.85
C TYR A 383 16.94 9.43 7.29
N GLY A 384 17.71 10.47 7.59
CA GLY A 384 18.40 10.66 8.86
C GLY A 384 19.69 9.85 8.93
N ASP A 385 20.13 9.56 10.15
CA ASP A 385 21.33 8.72 10.38
C ASP A 385 21.04 7.29 9.98
N LEU A 386 21.84 6.76 9.05
CA LEU A 386 21.68 5.44 8.48
C LEU A 386 22.52 4.39 9.19
N LYS A 387 21.94 3.25 9.49
CA LYS A 387 22.60 2.09 10.08
C LYS A 387 22.43 0.88 9.17
N LEU A 388 23.39 -0.04 9.20
CA LEU A 388 23.31 -1.30 8.49
C LEU A 388 22.14 -2.13 9.03
N GLY A 389 21.24 -2.52 8.13
CA GLY A 389 20.17 -3.48 8.33
C GLY A 389 20.51 -4.83 7.69
N ASP A 390 19.59 -5.33 6.85
CA ASP A 390 19.70 -6.64 6.22
C ASP A 390 20.68 -6.67 5.06
N VAL A 391 21.31 -7.83 4.84
CA VAL A 391 22.07 -8.14 3.62
C VAL A 391 21.08 -8.73 2.62
N LEU A 392 20.87 -8.05 1.50
CA LEU A 392 19.88 -8.41 0.50
C LEU A 392 20.40 -9.43 -0.49
N GLU A 393 21.60 -9.20 -1.04
CA GLU A 393 22.27 -10.08 -2.01
C GLU A 393 23.77 -9.86 -2.00
N GLY A 394 24.53 -10.77 -2.63
CA GLY A 394 25.94 -10.56 -2.90
C GLY A 394 26.84 -11.74 -2.54
N ASP A 395 28.10 -11.65 -3.01
CA ASP A 395 29.14 -12.67 -2.82
C ASP A 395 29.80 -12.62 -1.42
N GLY A 396 29.43 -11.64 -0.60
CA GLY A 396 30.00 -11.39 0.72
C GLY A 396 31.48 -10.95 0.73
N LYS A 397 32.17 -10.90 -0.44
CA LYS A 397 33.59 -10.63 -0.56
C LYS A 397 33.89 -9.29 -1.25
N THR A 398 33.31 -9.10 -2.43
CA THR A 398 33.63 -7.96 -3.30
C THR A 398 32.43 -7.13 -3.67
N LYS A 399 31.23 -7.67 -3.65
CA LYS A 399 29.97 -6.97 -3.95
C LYS A 399 28.84 -7.42 -3.03
N THR A 400 27.98 -6.49 -2.70
CA THR A 400 26.78 -6.76 -1.91
C THR A 400 25.76 -5.65 -2.06
N SER A 401 24.51 -6.00 -1.85
CA SER A 401 23.42 -5.06 -1.63
C SER A 401 22.96 -5.18 -0.18
N VAL A 402 22.78 -4.07 0.50
CA VAL A 402 22.36 -4.02 1.90
C VAL A 402 21.31 -2.97 2.10
N ARG A 403 20.36 -3.24 2.99
CA ARG A 403 19.39 -2.25 3.44
C ARG A 403 20.02 -1.40 4.53
N LEU A 404 19.96 -0.10 4.37
CA LEU A 404 20.32 0.86 5.39
C LEU A 404 19.04 1.42 6.02
N LEU A 405 18.99 1.39 7.35
CA LEU A 405 17.84 1.82 8.14
C LEU A 405 18.12 3.20 8.75
N GLY A 406 17.24 4.15 8.52
CA GLY A 406 17.28 5.48 9.09
C GLY A 406 16.02 5.80 9.91
N SER A 407 16.05 6.89 10.67
CA SER A 407 14.92 7.33 11.50
C SER A 407 13.68 7.76 10.68
N ARG A 408 13.83 7.99 9.39
CA ARG A 408 12.77 8.48 8.47
C ARG A 408 12.52 7.54 7.31
N GLY A 409 12.96 6.29 7.39
CA GLY A 409 12.78 5.28 6.35
C GLY A 409 14.07 4.51 6.06
N SER A 410 14.07 3.74 4.98
CA SER A 410 15.22 2.92 4.59
C SER A 410 15.60 3.15 3.13
N VAL A 411 16.83 2.76 2.78
CA VAL A 411 17.39 2.84 1.43
C VAL A 411 18.27 1.61 1.19
N ASP A 412 18.21 1.03 0.00
CA ASP A 412 19.06 -0.08 -0.37
C ASP A 412 20.34 0.46 -1.01
N MET A 413 21.49 0.05 -0.48
CA MET A 413 22.81 0.42 -0.95
C MET A 413 23.46 -0.76 -1.66
N HIS A 414 23.80 -0.57 -2.92
CA HIS A 414 24.57 -1.52 -3.72
C HIS A 414 26.03 -1.07 -3.73
N ILE A 415 26.92 -1.91 -3.23
CA ILE A 415 28.33 -1.56 -3.09
C ILE A 415 29.23 -2.64 -3.68
N SER A 416 30.29 -2.22 -4.37
CA SER A 416 31.38 -3.12 -4.74
C SER A 416 32.75 -2.54 -4.38
N ILE A 417 33.65 -3.42 -3.95
CA ILE A 417 35.03 -3.08 -3.61
C ILE A 417 36.00 -3.73 -4.59
N LYS A 418 37.05 -3.01 -4.91
CA LYS A 418 38.11 -3.52 -5.81
C LYS A 418 38.90 -4.62 -5.10
N SER A 419 38.99 -5.79 -5.73
CA SER A 419 39.81 -6.90 -5.26
C SER A 419 41.27 -6.42 -5.08
N GLY A 420 41.89 -6.74 -3.95
CA GLY A 420 43.26 -6.35 -3.60
C GLY A 420 43.38 -5.00 -2.87
N SER A 421 42.82 -3.90 -3.37
CA SER A 421 42.93 -2.58 -2.69
C SER A 421 41.87 -2.36 -1.61
N LYS A 422 40.80 -3.17 -1.57
CA LYS A 422 39.63 -3.07 -0.67
C LYS A 422 38.92 -1.71 -0.69
N ARG A 423 39.18 -0.89 -1.72
CA ARG A 423 38.55 0.42 -1.92
C ARG A 423 37.21 0.24 -2.65
N VAL A 424 36.23 1.06 -2.30
CA VAL A 424 34.93 1.11 -2.99
C VAL A 424 35.14 1.58 -4.42
N GLN A 425 34.70 0.75 -5.38
CA GLN A 425 34.81 1.05 -6.82
C GLN A 425 33.48 1.43 -7.45
N ALA A 426 32.35 1.01 -6.85
CA ALA A 426 31.03 1.44 -7.23
C ALA A 426 30.12 1.47 -6.02
N VAL A 427 29.23 2.44 -5.99
CA VAL A 427 28.14 2.55 -5.02
C VAL A 427 26.96 3.22 -5.70
N SER A 428 25.77 2.69 -5.43
CA SER A 428 24.51 3.29 -5.81
C SER A 428 23.47 3.04 -4.72
N PHE A 429 22.40 3.83 -4.76
CA PHE A 429 21.31 3.74 -3.80
C PHE A 429 20.01 3.67 -4.56
N THR A 430 19.16 2.75 -4.14
CA THR A 430 17.79 2.59 -4.65
C THR A 430 16.82 2.65 -3.48
N ARG A 431 15.60 3.11 -3.76
CA ARG A 431 14.55 2.92 -2.76
C ARG A 431 14.32 1.42 -2.60
N PRO A 432 14.11 0.92 -1.37
CA PRO A 432 13.64 -0.44 -1.21
C PRO A 432 12.46 -0.64 -2.17
N GLN A 433 12.48 -1.70 -2.93
CA GLN A 433 11.24 -2.16 -3.56
C GLN A 433 10.30 -2.53 -2.40
N GLU A 434 9.52 -1.56 -1.95
CA GLU A 434 8.27 -1.89 -1.31
C GLU A 434 7.55 -2.70 -2.37
N THR A 435 7.24 -3.96 -2.08
CA THR A 435 6.44 -4.80 -2.97
C THR A 435 5.28 -3.96 -3.43
N ALA A 436 5.38 -3.50 -4.68
CA ALA A 436 4.37 -2.61 -5.23
C ALA A 436 3.09 -3.43 -5.26
N PHE A 437 2.08 -2.97 -4.54
CA PHE A 437 0.73 -3.44 -4.74
C PHE A 437 0.40 -3.15 -6.21
N VAL A 438 0.43 -4.18 -7.04
CA VAL A 438 -0.20 -4.13 -8.36
C VAL A 438 -1.68 -4.40 -8.08
N PRO A 439 -2.57 -3.41 -8.36
CA PRO A 439 -3.99 -3.53 -8.08
C PRO A 439 -4.66 -4.69 -8.79
#